data_abb1e078639e025e64acb78ff7def3ac
#
_entry.id   abb1e078639e025e64acb78ff7def3ac
#
_cell.length_a   1.000
_cell.length_b   1.000
_cell.length_c   1.000
_cell.angle_alpha   90.00
_cell.angle_beta   90.00
_cell.angle_gamma   90.00
#
_symmetry.space_group_name_H-M   'P 1'
#
loop_
_entity.id
_entity.type
_entity.pdbx_description
1 polymer ?
#
loop_
_entity_poly.entity_id
_entity_poly.type
_entity_poly.pdbx_seq_one_letter_code
_entity_poly.pdbx_strand_id
1 'polypeptide(L)'
;MAQNPPETGDPYASRGNPKSPDGKYEWTVRTTDPIRYELVKVPDGKVVVTVNAYYPDANSSNIQYAKAYGSFWNKDGTVVALDELNRRRAGHLYFFILRNGIVHEIRSENIFQIPLYADEGRVVVDPGWVSGTKIRVRQALKTRAGEFVSRYFTVDFANPDHLKIQPAD
;
A
#
# COMPACT_ATOMS: atom_id res chain seq x y z
N MET A 1 18.63 21.11 -4.75
CA MET A 1 17.67 20.00 -4.99
C MET A 1 18.06 18.85 -4.08
N ALA A 2 17.22 18.50 -3.13
CA ALA A 2 17.42 17.27 -2.38
C ALA A 2 17.04 16.09 -3.33
N GLN A 3 18.04 15.42 -3.86
CA GLN A 3 17.83 14.11 -4.46
C GLN A 3 17.33 13.19 -3.33
N ASN A 4 16.22 12.51 -3.56
CA ASN A 4 15.87 11.38 -2.70
C ASN A 4 17.11 10.49 -2.60
N PRO A 5 17.54 10.09 -1.39
CA PRO A 5 18.63 9.14 -1.27
C PRO A 5 18.29 7.93 -2.14
N PRO A 6 19.27 7.33 -2.83
CA PRO A 6 19.00 6.13 -3.60
C PRO A 6 18.35 5.11 -2.69
N GLU A 7 17.25 4.52 -3.15
CA GLU A 7 16.62 3.42 -2.43
C GLU A 7 17.68 2.32 -2.28
N THR A 8 18.25 2.23 -1.08
CA THR A 8 19.23 1.20 -0.74
C THR A 8 18.47 -0.10 -0.51
N GLY A 9 18.47 -1.00 -1.49
CA GLY A 9 17.83 -2.30 -1.40
C GLY A 9 17.48 -2.87 -2.76
N ASP A 10 17.11 -4.12 -2.77
CA ASP A 10 16.59 -4.77 -3.96
C ASP A 10 15.20 -4.18 -4.31
N PRO A 11 15.04 -3.50 -5.46
CA PRO A 11 13.76 -2.89 -5.84
C PRO A 11 12.65 -3.92 -6.09
N TYR A 12 12.98 -5.20 -6.13
CA TYR A 12 12.05 -6.31 -6.31
C TYR A 12 11.81 -7.09 -5.02
N ALA A 13 12.37 -6.65 -3.91
CA ALA A 13 12.10 -7.25 -2.61
C ALA A 13 10.72 -6.82 -2.10
N SER A 14 9.95 -7.78 -1.59
CA SER A 14 8.74 -7.47 -0.85
C SER A 14 9.08 -6.80 0.49
N ARG A 15 8.16 -5.94 0.97
CA ARG A 15 8.31 -5.21 2.24
C ARG A 15 7.23 -5.63 3.22
N GLY A 16 7.56 -5.54 4.50
CA GLY A 16 6.61 -5.89 5.56
C GLY A 16 6.38 -7.39 5.68
N ASN A 17 5.19 -7.78 6.10
CA ASN A 17 4.84 -9.19 6.32
C ASN A 17 3.50 -9.51 5.64
N PRO A 18 3.44 -10.51 4.76
CA PRO A 18 2.18 -10.92 4.14
C PRO A 18 1.19 -11.53 5.13
N LYS A 19 1.66 -12.10 6.24
CA LYS A 19 0.81 -12.70 7.29
C LYS A 19 0.40 -11.67 8.33
N SER A 20 -0.88 -11.75 8.75
CA SER A 20 -1.35 -10.98 9.90
C SER A 20 -0.64 -11.43 11.19
N PRO A 21 -0.52 -10.54 12.20
CA PRO A 21 0.16 -10.87 13.46
C PRO A 21 -0.44 -12.07 14.20
N ASP A 22 -1.74 -12.29 14.08
CA ASP A 22 -2.46 -13.41 14.68
C ASP A 22 -2.45 -14.68 13.80
N GLY A 23 -1.85 -14.63 12.60
CA GLY A 23 -1.77 -15.73 11.66
C GLY A 23 -3.09 -16.10 10.97
N LYS A 24 -4.15 -15.32 11.13
CA LYS A 24 -5.47 -15.63 10.58
C LYS A 24 -5.63 -15.29 9.10
N TYR A 25 -4.82 -14.39 8.58
CA TYR A 25 -4.88 -13.91 7.20
C TYR A 25 -3.49 -13.86 6.57
N GLU A 26 -3.45 -14.05 5.26
CA GLU A 26 -2.22 -13.96 4.47
C GLU A 26 -2.51 -13.44 3.07
N TRP A 27 -1.65 -12.54 2.59
CA TRP A 27 -1.65 -12.13 1.18
C TRP A 27 -0.95 -13.15 0.31
N THR A 28 -1.56 -13.45 -0.83
CA THR A 28 -0.96 -14.25 -1.90
C THR A 28 -1.05 -13.48 -3.21
N VAL A 29 -0.11 -13.73 -4.12
CA VAL A 29 -0.10 -13.17 -5.47
C VAL A 29 -0.45 -14.26 -6.45
N ARG A 30 -1.53 -14.06 -7.21
CA ARG A 30 -1.88 -14.91 -8.34
C ARG A 30 -1.23 -14.38 -9.60
N THR A 31 -0.36 -15.16 -10.20
CA THR A 31 0.45 -14.76 -11.37
C THR A 31 -0.15 -15.19 -12.71
N THR A 32 -1.38 -15.67 -12.71
CA THR A 32 -2.17 -15.94 -13.92
C THR A 32 -2.97 -14.70 -14.32
N ASP A 33 -3.31 -14.56 -15.58
CA ASP A 33 -4.09 -13.45 -16.11
C ASP A 33 -5.52 -13.38 -15.53
N PRO A 34 -5.94 -12.24 -14.95
CA PRO A 34 -5.13 -11.09 -14.58
C PRO A 34 -4.30 -11.36 -13.32
N ILE A 35 -3.10 -10.78 -13.24
CA ILE A 35 -2.31 -10.80 -12.01
C ILE A 35 -3.10 -10.09 -10.92
N ARG A 36 -3.21 -10.69 -9.74
CA ARG A 36 -4.00 -10.16 -8.65
C ARG A 36 -3.45 -10.53 -7.29
N TYR A 37 -3.75 -9.70 -6.32
CA TYR A 37 -3.50 -9.97 -4.90
C TYR A 37 -4.76 -10.52 -4.27
N GLU A 38 -4.63 -11.57 -3.49
CA GLU A 38 -5.72 -12.17 -2.74
C GLU A 38 -5.37 -12.20 -1.26
N LEU A 39 -6.25 -11.66 -0.43
CA LEU A 39 -6.19 -11.87 1.01
C LEU A 39 -6.96 -13.13 1.34
N VAL A 40 -6.26 -14.11 1.88
CA VAL A 40 -6.85 -15.41 2.20
C VAL A 40 -6.91 -15.62 3.70
N LYS A 41 -7.95 -16.30 4.14
CA LYS A 41 -8.11 -16.73 5.51
C LYS A 41 -7.35 -18.05 5.75
N VAL A 42 -6.56 -18.09 6.81
CA VAL A 42 -5.78 -19.27 7.16
C VAL A 42 -6.51 -20.02 8.28
N PRO A 43 -6.61 -21.38 8.27
CA PRO A 43 -5.97 -22.33 7.36
C PRO A 43 -6.80 -22.74 6.13
N ASP A 44 -8.09 -22.36 6.05
CA ASP A 44 -9.00 -22.87 5.03
C ASP A 44 -8.76 -22.31 3.60
N GLY A 45 -7.94 -21.26 3.48
CA GLY A 45 -7.57 -20.65 2.20
C GLY A 45 -8.69 -19.87 1.53
N LYS A 46 -9.78 -19.56 2.25
CA LYS A 46 -10.90 -18.78 1.70
C LYS A 46 -10.44 -17.36 1.37
N VAL A 47 -10.64 -16.97 0.11
CA VAL A 47 -10.36 -15.61 -0.35
C VAL A 47 -11.40 -14.64 0.22
N VAL A 48 -10.96 -13.60 0.90
CA VAL A 48 -11.83 -12.55 1.48
C VAL A 48 -11.70 -11.21 0.76
N VAL A 49 -10.59 -10.98 0.06
CA VAL A 49 -10.35 -9.79 -0.76
C VAL A 49 -9.58 -10.18 -2.01
N THR A 50 -9.95 -9.59 -3.13
CA THR A 50 -9.20 -9.70 -4.39
C THR A 50 -9.03 -8.30 -4.97
N VAL A 51 -7.79 -7.93 -5.30
CA VAL A 51 -7.48 -6.71 -6.04
C VAL A 51 -6.56 -7.02 -7.22
N ASN A 52 -6.88 -6.46 -8.39
CA ASN A 52 -6.03 -6.61 -9.55
C ASN A 52 -4.74 -5.79 -9.39
N ALA A 53 -3.63 -6.34 -9.86
CA ALA A 53 -2.38 -5.60 -9.94
C ALA A 53 -2.54 -4.38 -10.87
N TYR A 54 -1.74 -3.35 -10.64
CA TYR A 54 -1.70 -2.15 -11.49
C TYR A 54 -1.40 -2.50 -12.95
N TYR A 55 -0.46 -3.43 -13.16
CA TYR A 55 -0.19 -4.06 -14.44
C TYR A 55 -0.66 -5.51 -14.41
N PRO A 56 -1.92 -5.79 -14.83
CA PRO A 56 -2.52 -7.10 -14.61
C PRO A 56 -2.12 -8.17 -15.64
N ASP A 57 -1.56 -7.78 -16.77
CA ASP A 57 -1.17 -8.73 -17.83
C ASP A 57 -0.02 -9.63 -17.36
N ALA A 58 -0.21 -10.94 -17.43
CA ALA A 58 0.70 -11.93 -16.86
C ALA A 58 1.95 -12.16 -17.75
N ASN A 59 2.77 -11.14 -17.90
CA ASN A 59 4.12 -11.25 -18.48
C ASN A 59 5.18 -11.26 -17.38
N SER A 60 6.40 -11.67 -17.72
CA SER A 60 7.48 -11.86 -16.74
C SER A 60 7.83 -10.58 -15.96
N SER A 61 7.81 -9.42 -16.61
CA SER A 61 8.07 -8.13 -15.96
C SER A 61 6.97 -7.75 -14.96
N ASN A 62 5.72 -7.88 -15.36
CA ASN A 62 4.58 -7.54 -14.52
C ASN A 62 4.45 -8.50 -13.33
N ILE A 63 4.74 -9.79 -13.53
CA ILE A 63 4.80 -10.78 -12.45
C ILE A 63 5.88 -10.39 -11.42
N GLN A 64 7.06 -10.00 -11.89
CA GLN A 64 8.15 -9.57 -11.02
C GLN A 64 7.76 -8.31 -10.21
N TYR A 65 7.14 -7.32 -10.84
CA TYR A 65 6.65 -6.12 -10.15
C TYR A 65 5.57 -6.46 -9.11
N ALA A 66 4.64 -7.33 -9.46
CA ALA A 66 3.57 -7.72 -8.55
C ALA A 66 4.10 -8.42 -7.29
N LYS A 67 5.15 -9.23 -7.42
CA LYS A 67 5.78 -9.92 -6.27
C LYS A 67 6.51 -8.97 -5.33
N ALA A 68 6.88 -7.77 -5.79
CA ALA A 68 7.59 -6.76 -5.00
C ALA A 68 6.62 -5.80 -4.27
N TYR A 69 5.57 -6.34 -3.67
CA TYR A 69 4.59 -5.56 -2.92
C TYR A 69 4.98 -5.38 -1.45
N GLY A 70 4.39 -4.40 -0.79
CA GLY A 70 4.46 -4.20 0.65
C GLY A 70 3.16 -4.59 1.33
N SER A 71 3.26 -5.26 2.47
CA SER A 71 2.13 -5.60 3.34
C SER A 71 2.42 -5.17 4.76
N PHE A 72 1.66 -4.21 5.27
CA PHE A 72 1.91 -3.58 6.56
C PHE A 72 0.69 -3.73 7.46
N TRP A 73 0.74 -4.72 8.33
CA TRP A 73 -0.29 -4.98 9.34
C TRP A 73 -0.08 -4.11 10.56
N ASN A 74 -1.17 -3.55 11.10
CA ASN A 74 -1.09 -2.98 12.44
C ASN A 74 -0.94 -4.09 13.49
N LYS A 75 -0.58 -3.71 14.71
CA LYS A 75 -0.30 -4.65 15.79
C LYS A 75 -1.46 -5.60 16.09
N ASP A 76 -2.68 -5.12 15.99
CA ASP A 76 -3.88 -5.90 16.31
C ASP A 76 -4.38 -6.77 15.14
N GLY A 77 -3.78 -6.63 13.94
CA GLY A 77 -4.24 -7.35 12.76
C GLY A 77 -5.60 -6.89 12.23
N THR A 78 -6.06 -5.70 12.62
CA THR A 78 -7.36 -5.15 12.23
C THR A 78 -7.28 -4.26 11.00
N VAL A 79 -6.09 -3.76 10.66
CA VAL A 79 -5.85 -2.93 9.47
C VAL A 79 -4.58 -3.40 8.79
N VAL A 80 -4.64 -3.52 7.48
CA VAL A 80 -3.46 -3.79 6.65
C VAL A 80 -3.38 -2.78 5.51
N ALA A 81 -2.18 -2.27 5.27
CA ALA A 81 -1.86 -1.51 4.07
C ALA A 81 -1.21 -2.43 3.04
N LEU A 82 -1.78 -2.48 1.84
CA LEU A 82 -1.20 -3.15 0.68
C LEU A 82 -0.60 -2.08 -0.22
N ASP A 83 0.72 -2.06 -0.30
CA ASP A 83 1.48 -1.08 -1.07
C ASP A 83 2.07 -1.74 -2.32
N GLU A 84 1.47 -1.43 -3.46
CA GLU A 84 1.88 -1.94 -4.76
C GLU A 84 2.92 -1.00 -5.38
N LEU A 85 4.07 -0.89 -4.72
CA LEU A 85 5.19 -0.09 -5.21
C LEU A 85 5.97 -0.88 -6.26
N ASN A 86 5.95 -0.42 -7.51
CA ASN A 86 6.78 -1.00 -8.55
C ASN A 86 7.90 -0.04 -9.00
N ARG A 87 8.89 -0.58 -9.72
CA ARG A 87 10.06 0.16 -10.21
C ARG A 87 9.69 1.31 -11.17
N ARG A 88 8.54 1.23 -11.85
CA ARG A 88 8.04 2.28 -12.74
C ARG A 88 7.38 3.44 -12.00
N ARG A 89 7.44 3.44 -10.68
CA ARG A 89 6.80 4.43 -9.80
C ARG A 89 5.29 4.53 -9.97
N ALA A 90 4.68 3.46 -10.42
CA ALA A 90 3.24 3.32 -10.51
C ALA A 90 2.77 2.21 -9.58
N GLY A 91 1.54 2.29 -9.13
CA GLY A 91 0.93 1.32 -8.25
C GLY A 91 -0.12 1.98 -7.37
N HIS A 92 -0.85 1.16 -6.66
CA HIS A 92 -1.88 1.58 -5.73
C HIS A 92 -1.48 1.32 -4.30
N LEU A 93 -1.92 2.18 -3.40
CA LEU A 93 -1.92 1.93 -1.97
C LEU A 93 -3.37 1.73 -1.53
N TYR A 94 -3.63 0.58 -0.93
CA TYR A 94 -4.92 0.22 -0.35
C TYR A 94 -4.79 0.07 1.16
N PHE A 95 -5.84 0.46 1.87
CA PHE A 95 -6.03 0.09 3.26
C PHE A 95 -7.24 -0.83 3.36
N PHE A 96 -7.09 -1.92 4.09
CA PHE A 96 -8.18 -2.85 4.37
C PHE A 96 -8.42 -2.89 5.87
N ILE A 97 -9.64 -2.59 6.25
CA ILE A 97 -10.10 -2.63 7.65
C ILE A 97 -10.91 -3.89 7.82
N LEU A 98 -10.43 -4.79 8.71
CA LEU A 98 -11.06 -6.05 9.02
C LEU A 98 -11.86 -5.92 10.31
N ARG A 99 -13.18 -5.97 10.19
CA ARG A 99 -14.08 -5.80 11.33
C ARG A 99 -15.23 -6.80 11.25
N ASN A 100 -15.36 -7.66 12.27
CA ASN A 100 -16.46 -8.63 12.37
C ASN A 100 -16.61 -9.54 11.13
N GLY A 101 -15.49 -9.98 10.55
CA GLY A 101 -15.49 -10.80 9.34
C GLY A 101 -15.80 -10.03 8.04
N ILE A 102 -16.00 -8.72 8.12
CA ILE A 102 -16.22 -7.84 6.98
C ILE A 102 -14.93 -7.06 6.70
N VAL A 103 -14.58 -6.94 5.42
CA VAL A 103 -13.41 -6.18 4.98
C VAL A 103 -13.87 -4.93 4.24
N HIS A 104 -13.41 -3.77 4.73
CA HIS A 104 -13.63 -2.48 4.07
C HIS A 104 -12.36 -2.04 3.36
N GLU A 105 -12.46 -1.79 2.06
CA GLU A 105 -11.37 -1.27 1.24
C GLU A 105 -11.40 0.26 1.22
N ILE A 106 -10.23 0.86 1.43
CA ILE A 106 -10.00 2.29 1.23
C ILE A 106 -8.83 2.46 0.29
N ARG A 107 -9.04 3.13 -0.83
CA ARG A 107 -8.00 3.47 -1.78
C ARG A 107 -7.37 4.80 -1.42
N SER A 108 -6.05 4.89 -1.48
CA SER A 108 -5.33 6.11 -1.14
C SER A 108 -5.74 7.31 -1.99
N GLU A 109 -6.07 7.11 -3.26
CA GLU A 109 -6.56 8.18 -4.14
C GLU A 109 -7.88 8.80 -3.71
N ASN A 110 -8.66 8.11 -2.88
CA ASN A 110 -9.93 8.63 -2.34
C ASN A 110 -9.75 9.50 -1.09
N ILE A 111 -8.59 9.44 -0.45
CA ILE A 111 -8.29 10.18 0.78
C ILE A 111 -7.12 11.17 0.64
N PHE A 112 -6.33 11.06 -0.43
CA PHE A 112 -5.24 11.97 -0.75
C PHE A 112 -5.47 12.59 -2.12
N GLN A 113 -5.58 13.91 -2.16
CA GLN A 113 -5.70 14.65 -3.41
C GLN A 113 -4.33 15.05 -3.95
N ILE A 114 -4.20 15.06 -5.28
CA ILE A 114 -3.04 15.65 -5.94
C ILE A 114 -3.24 17.17 -5.93
N PRO A 115 -2.31 17.95 -5.33
CA PRO A 115 -2.43 19.40 -5.32
C PRO A 115 -2.36 19.99 -6.73
N LEU A 116 -2.93 21.18 -6.91
CA LEU A 116 -3.02 21.85 -8.23
C LEU A 116 -1.65 22.15 -8.88
N TYR A 117 -0.58 22.25 -8.08
CA TYR A 117 0.77 22.49 -8.59
C TYR A 117 1.48 21.23 -9.11
N ALA A 118 0.87 20.06 -8.96
CA ALA A 118 1.43 18.79 -9.38
C ALA A 118 0.60 18.15 -10.50
N ASP A 119 1.29 17.50 -11.44
CA ASP A 119 0.66 16.74 -12.52
C ASP A 119 0.42 15.28 -12.11
N GLU A 120 1.31 14.73 -11.29
CA GLU A 120 1.27 13.35 -10.86
C GLU A 120 1.52 13.24 -9.35
N GLY A 121 0.89 12.28 -8.74
CA GLY A 121 1.11 11.96 -7.33
C GLY A 121 0.73 10.54 -7.00
N ARG A 122 1.43 9.96 -6.06
CA ARG A 122 1.11 8.65 -5.49
C ARG A 122 1.46 8.63 -4.01
N VAL A 123 0.82 7.75 -3.29
CA VAL A 123 1.07 7.55 -1.87
C VAL A 123 1.71 6.19 -1.66
N VAL A 124 2.76 6.15 -0.86
CA VAL A 124 3.47 4.92 -0.47
C VAL A 124 3.62 4.87 1.04
N VAL A 125 3.72 3.67 1.59
CA VAL A 125 3.99 3.50 3.01
C VAL A 125 5.45 3.88 3.29
N ASP A 126 5.67 4.79 4.28
CA ASP A 126 6.99 5.29 4.63
C ASP A 126 7.01 5.90 6.05
N PRO A 127 7.58 5.26 7.04
CA PRO A 127 8.14 3.91 7.06
C PRO A 127 7.11 2.82 7.37
N GLY A 128 5.90 3.15 7.78
CA GLY A 128 4.86 2.22 8.19
C GLY A 128 4.15 2.65 9.47
N TRP A 129 3.68 1.68 10.23
CA TRP A 129 2.96 1.92 11.49
C TRP A 129 3.88 2.58 12.51
N VAL A 130 3.47 3.74 13.01
CA VAL A 130 4.17 4.48 14.07
C VAL A 130 3.52 4.31 15.43
N SER A 131 2.30 3.76 15.44
CA SER A 131 1.58 3.31 16.63
C SER A 131 0.61 2.18 16.25
N GLY A 132 -0.17 1.66 17.19
CA GLY A 132 -1.19 0.64 16.91
C GLY A 132 -2.30 1.12 15.97
N THR A 133 -2.50 2.43 15.83
CA THR A 133 -3.58 3.03 15.02
C THR A 133 -3.10 3.95 13.91
N LYS A 134 -1.84 4.42 13.95
CA LYS A 134 -1.32 5.42 13.02
C LYS A 134 -0.27 4.85 12.10
N ILE A 135 -0.47 5.03 10.80
CA ILE A 135 0.52 4.70 9.78
C ILE A 135 1.06 5.97 9.13
N ARG A 136 2.38 6.03 8.97
CA ARG A 136 3.04 7.13 8.25
C ARG A 136 3.21 6.74 6.79
N VAL A 137 2.85 7.67 5.92
CA VAL A 137 2.91 7.53 4.46
C VAL A 137 3.60 8.73 3.84
N ARG A 138 4.09 8.56 2.63
CA ARG A 138 4.70 9.61 1.82
C ARG A 138 3.90 9.79 0.53
N GLN A 139 3.49 11.01 0.27
CA GLN A 139 2.96 11.38 -1.04
C GLN A 139 4.11 11.91 -1.90
N ALA A 140 4.44 11.17 -2.95
CA ALA A 140 5.44 11.55 -3.94
C ALA A 140 4.74 12.28 -5.07
N LEU A 141 5.16 13.51 -5.34
CA LEU A 141 4.56 14.40 -6.34
C LEU A 141 5.57 14.75 -7.43
N LYS A 142 5.10 14.86 -8.66
CA LYS A 142 5.81 15.49 -9.75
C LYS A 142 5.11 16.80 -10.10
N THR A 143 5.79 17.91 -9.93
CA THR A 143 5.23 19.24 -10.23
C THR A 143 5.14 19.47 -11.74
N ARG A 144 4.36 20.47 -12.15
CA ARG A 144 4.27 20.90 -13.56
C ARG A 144 5.62 21.37 -14.13
N ALA A 145 6.51 21.86 -13.26
CA ALA A 145 7.88 22.22 -13.63
C ALA A 145 8.82 21.00 -13.74
N GLY A 146 8.31 19.78 -13.48
CA GLY A 146 9.09 18.54 -13.53
C GLY A 146 9.89 18.24 -12.28
N GLU A 147 9.69 18.96 -11.19
CA GLU A 147 10.35 18.73 -9.91
C GLU A 147 9.67 17.61 -9.14
N PHE A 148 10.45 16.84 -8.38
CA PHE A 148 9.94 15.82 -7.47
C PHE A 148 9.88 16.38 -6.05
N VAL A 149 8.70 16.28 -5.42
CA VAL A 149 8.43 16.75 -4.07
C VAL A 149 7.80 15.64 -3.27
N SER A 150 8.19 15.49 -2.00
CA SER A 150 7.59 14.54 -1.07
C SER A 150 6.88 15.28 0.06
N ARG A 151 5.68 14.82 0.40
CA ARG A 151 4.94 15.25 1.59
C ARG A 151 4.63 14.04 2.44
N TYR A 152 4.73 14.20 3.76
CA TYR A 152 4.49 13.12 4.70
C TYR A 152 3.20 13.35 5.47
N PHE A 153 2.49 12.25 5.72
CA PHE A 153 1.24 12.24 6.46
C PHE A 153 1.18 11.06 7.41
N THR A 154 0.42 11.21 8.47
CA THR A 154 -0.09 10.08 9.24
C THR A 154 -1.57 9.89 8.96
N VAL A 155 -1.98 8.64 8.79
CA VAL A 155 -3.38 8.23 8.72
C VAL A 155 -3.71 7.50 10.02
N ASP A 156 -4.69 8.01 10.75
CA ASP A 156 -5.12 7.47 12.03
C ASP A 156 -6.41 6.66 11.87
N PHE A 157 -6.33 5.38 12.19
CA PHE A 157 -7.42 4.40 12.14
C PHE A 157 -8.07 4.17 13.49
N ALA A 158 -7.84 5.02 14.51
CA ALA A 158 -8.49 4.88 15.82
C ALA A 158 -10.01 4.86 15.73
N ASN A 159 -10.59 5.67 14.83
CA ASN A 159 -11.98 5.57 14.42
C ASN A 159 -12.04 5.25 12.93
N PRO A 160 -12.26 3.97 12.55
CA PRO A 160 -12.27 3.57 11.14
C PRO A 160 -13.38 4.20 10.30
N ASP A 161 -14.43 4.69 10.91
CA ASP A 161 -15.53 5.37 10.22
C ASP A 161 -15.18 6.84 9.90
N HIS A 162 -14.20 7.41 10.60
CA HIS A 162 -13.75 8.78 10.46
C HIS A 162 -12.21 8.86 10.55
N LEU A 163 -11.55 8.53 9.45
CA LEU A 163 -10.09 8.59 9.39
C LEU A 163 -9.60 10.02 9.56
N LYS A 164 -8.54 10.18 10.35
CA LYS A 164 -7.83 11.45 10.49
C LYS A 164 -6.53 11.40 9.72
N ILE A 165 -6.33 12.35 8.83
CA ILE A 165 -5.12 12.51 8.04
C ILE A 165 -4.46 13.81 8.46
N GLN A 166 -3.23 13.73 8.94
CA GLN A 166 -2.48 14.89 9.43
C GLN A 166 -1.11 14.95 8.76
N PRO A 167 -0.61 16.15 8.43
CA PRO A 167 0.77 16.30 8.01
C PRO A 167 1.71 15.73 9.07
N ALA A 168 2.77 15.07 8.63
CA ALA A 168 3.84 14.53 9.47
C ALA A 168 5.18 15.14 9.04
N ASP A 169 6.05 15.36 10.03
CA ASP A 169 7.41 15.87 9.78
C ASP A 169 8.36 14.75 9.35
#